data_8e37e3f27132c19dc3c2ba685dbe8ef1
#
_entry.id   8e37e3f27132c19dc3c2ba685dbe8ef1
#
_cell.length_a   1.000
_cell.length_b   1.000
_cell.length_c   1.000
_cell.angle_alpha   90.00
_cell.angle_beta   90.00
_cell.angle_gamma   90.00
#
_symmetry.space_group_name_H-M   'P 1'
#
loop_
_entity.id
_entity.type
_entity.pdbx_description
1 polymer ?
#
loop_
_entity_poly.entity_id
_entity_poly.type
_entity_poly.pdbx_seq_one_letter_code
_entity_poly.pdbx_strand_id
1 'polypeptide(L)'
;AAGARAAESPTDELVLFVLHRSDMTDFIPLATKAMHLINEHAGVEVARVVPVKRIPKTTSGKLQRNALAKSYEDGEFAAELAEFDQAWAALHGHGRAAKGRVEAQLKAIVDDAMPGKNVDIDDNLFDVGASSLTLIQIHEKIDEAYPGAVDLTELFDFPTISMLAKRLESKLGR
;
A
#
# COMPACT_ATOMS: atom_id res chain seq x y z
N ALA A 1 -7.65 4.63 -14.28
CA ALA A 1 -6.48 5.17 -13.56
C ALA A 1 -6.18 6.58 -14.05
N ALA A 2 -5.74 7.45 -13.19
CA ALA A 2 -5.21 8.77 -13.52
C ALA A 2 -3.94 8.99 -12.70
N GLY A 3 -2.93 9.66 -13.28
CA GLY A 3 -1.86 10.26 -12.51
C GLY A 3 -2.41 11.45 -11.74
N ALA A 4 -2.16 11.54 -10.47
CA ALA A 4 -2.45 12.68 -9.59
C ALA A 4 -1.26 12.91 -8.69
N ARG A 5 -1.08 14.16 -8.25
CA ARG A 5 0.00 14.52 -7.34
C ARG A 5 -0.59 14.67 -5.94
N ALA A 6 -0.10 13.94 -4.97
CA ALA A 6 -0.42 14.21 -3.58
C ALA A 6 0.22 15.54 -3.16
N ALA A 7 -0.42 16.29 -2.27
CA ALA A 7 0.02 17.64 -1.86
C ALA A 7 1.46 17.68 -1.29
N GLU A 8 2.00 16.54 -0.89
CA GLU A 8 3.34 16.41 -0.28
C GLU A 8 4.33 15.55 -1.08
N SER A 9 3.93 15.02 -2.25
CA SER A 9 4.81 14.16 -3.06
C SER A 9 5.48 14.93 -4.21
N PRO A 10 6.80 14.79 -4.41
CA PRO A 10 7.52 15.42 -5.52
C PRO A 10 7.27 14.73 -6.87
N THR A 11 6.64 13.57 -6.89
CA THR A 11 6.42 12.75 -8.10
C THR A 11 4.92 12.51 -8.33
N ASP A 12 4.54 12.33 -9.59
CA ASP A 12 3.18 11.93 -9.96
C ASP A 12 2.89 10.51 -9.44
N GLU A 13 1.85 10.37 -8.64
CA GLU A 13 1.39 9.10 -8.09
C GLU A 13 0.27 8.51 -8.94
N LEU A 14 0.23 7.19 -9.06
CA LEU A 14 -0.87 6.51 -9.72
C LEU A 14 -2.03 6.33 -8.74
N VAL A 15 -3.10 7.10 -8.95
CA VAL A 15 -4.35 6.97 -8.21
C VAL A 15 -5.39 6.23 -9.04
N LEU A 16 -5.99 5.19 -8.47
CA LEU A 16 -7.01 4.40 -9.11
C LEU A 16 -8.40 4.80 -8.61
N PHE A 17 -9.23 5.36 -9.46
CA PHE A 17 -10.62 5.66 -9.14
C PHE A 17 -11.52 4.50 -9.57
N VAL A 18 -12.25 3.92 -8.63
CA VAL A 18 -13.12 2.77 -8.86
C VAL A 18 -14.57 3.14 -8.54
N LEU A 19 -15.46 2.94 -9.52
CA LEU A 19 -16.88 3.13 -9.30
C LEU A 19 -17.41 2.08 -8.33
N HIS A 20 -17.75 2.51 -7.13
CA HIS A 20 -18.31 1.67 -6.09
C HIS A 20 -19.47 2.35 -5.37
N ARG A 21 -20.53 1.59 -5.09
CA ARG A 21 -21.77 2.12 -4.51
C ARG A 21 -22.28 1.32 -3.32
N SER A 22 -21.57 0.23 -2.98
CA SER A 22 -21.86 -0.59 -1.79
C SER A 22 -21.03 -0.13 -0.60
N ASP A 23 -21.05 -0.88 0.48
CA ASP A 23 -20.33 -0.59 1.70
C ASP A 23 -18.79 -0.70 1.51
N MET A 24 -18.05 0.00 2.34
CA MET A 24 -16.59 0.05 2.26
C MET A 24 -15.95 -1.32 2.49
N THR A 25 -16.56 -2.17 3.31
CA THR A 25 -16.12 -3.55 3.55
C THR A 25 -16.09 -4.42 2.29
N ASP A 26 -17.05 -4.20 1.36
CA ASP A 26 -17.08 -4.87 0.06
C ASP A 26 -16.05 -4.28 -0.92
N PHE A 27 -15.68 -3.02 -0.71
CA PHE A 27 -14.71 -2.31 -1.56
C PHE A 27 -13.28 -2.77 -1.33
N ILE A 28 -12.89 -3.08 -0.09
CA ILE A 28 -11.52 -3.44 0.26
C ILE A 28 -10.98 -4.63 -0.54
N PRO A 29 -11.66 -5.78 -0.64
CA PRO A 29 -11.16 -6.91 -1.45
C PRO A 29 -11.02 -6.56 -2.94
N LEU A 30 -11.91 -5.68 -3.44
CA LEU A 30 -11.84 -5.19 -4.81
C LEU A 30 -10.63 -4.27 -5.03
N ALA A 31 -10.37 -3.37 -4.09
CA ALA A 31 -9.23 -2.46 -4.11
C ALA A 31 -7.90 -3.23 -4.07
N THR A 32 -7.76 -4.18 -3.14
CA THR A 32 -6.58 -5.07 -3.02
C THR A 32 -6.34 -5.82 -4.33
N LYS A 33 -7.37 -6.45 -4.89
CA LYS A 33 -7.26 -7.18 -6.16
C LYS A 33 -6.87 -6.26 -7.32
N ALA A 34 -7.41 -5.05 -7.37
CA ALA A 34 -7.08 -4.09 -8.41
C ALA A 34 -5.63 -3.60 -8.32
N MET A 35 -5.13 -3.32 -7.11
CA MET A 35 -3.73 -2.97 -6.86
C MET A 35 -2.80 -4.08 -7.31
N HIS A 36 -3.09 -5.32 -6.88
CA HIS A 36 -2.30 -6.50 -7.24
C HIS A 36 -2.24 -6.72 -8.75
N LEU A 37 -3.37 -6.68 -9.45
CA LEU A 37 -3.43 -6.85 -10.91
C LEU A 37 -2.65 -5.77 -11.66
N ILE A 38 -2.72 -4.51 -11.23
CA ILE A 38 -1.98 -3.42 -11.89
C ILE A 38 -0.49 -3.59 -11.66
N ASN A 39 -0.07 -3.93 -10.44
CA ASN A 39 1.33 -4.19 -10.13
C ASN A 39 1.86 -5.38 -10.95
N GLU A 40 1.15 -6.52 -10.97
CA GLU A 40 1.55 -7.72 -11.69
C GLU A 40 1.68 -7.50 -13.21
N HIS A 41 0.70 -6.81 -13.83
CA HIS A 41 0.63 -6.68 -15.28
C HIS A 41 1.35 -5.45 -15.84
N ALA A 42 1.42 -4.38 -15.10
CA ALA A 42 2.01 -3.12 -15.54
C ALA A 42 3.33 -2.76 -14.82
N GLY A 43 3.69 -3.48 -13.76
CA GLY A 43 4.87 -3.17 -12.95
C GLY A 43 4.81 -1.80 -12.28
N VAL A 44 3.59 -1.25 -12.12
CA VAL A 44 3.37 0.10 -11.56
C VAL A 44 2.67 -0.02 -10.22
N GLU A 45 3.21 0.66 -9.22
CA GLU A 45 2.59 0.74 -7.91
C GLU A 45 1.42 1.72 -7.90
N VAL A 46 0.28 1.27 -7.35
CA VAL A 46 -0.88 2.12 -7.12
C VAL A 46 -0.75 2.75 -5.73
N ALA A 47 -0.58 4.06 -5.69
CA ALA A 47 -0.44 4.79 -4.43
C ALA A 47 -1.73 4.79 -3.61
N ARG A 48 -2.89 4.97 -4.27
CA ARG A 48 -4.20 5.03 -3.63
C ARG A 48 -5.30 4.45 -4.51
N VAL A 49 -6.28 3.81 -3.89
CA VAL A 49 -7.53 3.40 -4.55
C VAL A 49 -8.67 4.19 -3.92
N VAL A 50 -9.37 4.97 -4.74
CA VAL A 50 -10.43 5.87 -4.31
C VAL A 50 -11.78 5.34 -4.78
N PRO A 51 -12.71 4.99 -3.86
CA PRO A 51 -14.08 4.67 -4.24
C PRO A 51 -14.80 5.94 -4.70
N VAL A 52 -15.39 5.91 -5.88
CA VAL A 52 -16.17 7.02 -6.40
C VAL A 52 -17.60 6.58 -6.73
N LYS A 53 -18.57 7.37 -6.33
CA LYS A 53 -20.00 7.09 -6.62
C LYS A 53 -20.37 7.43 -8.08
N ARG A 54 -19.55 8.27 -8.73
CA ARG A 54 -19.73 8.71 -10.11
C ARG A 54 -18.40 8.99 -10.78
N ILE A 55 -18.27 8.57 -12.04
CA ILE A 55 -17.13 8.93 -12.89
C ILE A 55 -17.59 10.03 -13.86
N PRO A 56 -17.00 11.24 -13.83
CA PRO A 56 -17.38 12.33 -14.70
C PRO A 56 -17.06 12.01 -16.17
N LYS A 57 -17.98 12.36 -17.06
CA LYS A 57 -17.85 12.19 -18.51
C LYS A 57 -18.12 13.52 -19.22
N THR A 58 -17.48 13.71 -20.37
CA THR A 58 -17.79 14.82 -21.28
C THR A 58 -19.17 14.59 -21.92
N THR A 59 -19.69 15.61 -22.60
CA THR A 59 -20.93 15.51 -23.41
C THR A 59 -20.80 14.42 -24.50
N SER A 60 -19.60 14.14 -24.99
CA SER A 60 -19.33 13.06 -25.94
C SER A 60 -19.09 11.68 -25.29
N GLY A 61 -19.27 11.55 -23.96
CA GLY A 61 -19.15 10.30 -23.22
C GLY A 61 -17.71 9.89 -22.81
N LYS A 62 -16.68 10.71 -23.11
CA LYS A 62 -15.30 10.43 -22.73
C LYS A 62 -15.09 10.65 -21.23
N LEU A 63 -14.31 9.77 -20.58
CA LEU A 63 -13.96 9.89 -19.16
C LEU A 63 -13.10 11.14 -18.92
N GLN A 64 -13.48 11.95 -17.93
CA GLN A 64 -12.74 13.15 -17.52
C GLN A 64 -11.74 12.79 -16.41
N ARG A 65 -10.62 12.13 -16.78
CA ARG A 65 -9.59 11.70 -15.81
C ARG A 65 -8.96 12.89 -15.08
N ASN A 66 -8.70 13.98 -15.80
CA ASN A 66 -8.10 15.18 -15.20
C ASN A 66 -9.02 15.85 -14.17
N ALA A 67 -10.35 15.75 -14.35
CA ALA A 67 -11.28 16.26 -13.34
C ALA A 67 -11.21 15.44 -12.05
N LEU A 68 -11.10 14.10 -12.15
CA LEU A 68 -10.92 13.24 -10.98
C LEU A 68 -9.59 13.49 -10.28
N ALA A 69 -8.48 13.64 -11.05
CA ALA A 69 -7.18 13.96 -10.50
C ALA A 69 -7.20 15.28 -9.72
N LYS A 70 -7.82 16.31 -10.32
CA LYS A 70 -7.96 17.61 -9.67
C LYS A 70 -8.81 17.54 -8.40
N SER A 71 -9.98 16.87 -8.42
CA SER A 71 -10.79 16.67 -7.23
C SER A 71 -10.04 15.93 -6.11
N TYR A 72 -9.15 15.02 -6.47
CA TYR A 72 -8.27 14.34 -5.51
C TYR A 72 -7.24 15.30 -4.91
N GLU A 73 -6.57 16.10 -5.75
CA GLU A 73 -5.61 17.13 -5.32
C GLU A 73 -6.27 18.20 -4.44
N ASP A 74 -7.51 18.59 -4.77
CA ASP A 74 -8.32 19.54 -3.99
C ASP A 74 -8.89 18.92 -2.68
N GLY A 75 -8.64 17.62 -2.41
CA GLY A 75 -9.05 16.94 -1.19
C GLY A 75 -10.52 16.56 -1.10
N GLU A 76 -11.26 16.58 -2.23
CA GLU A 76 -12.71 16.29 -2.26
C GLU A 76 -13.03 14.84 -1.81
N PHE A 77 -12.07 13.93 -1.84
CA PHE A 77 -12.23 12.52 -1.44
C PHE A 77 -11.71 12.21 -0.03
N ALA A 78 -11.44 13.22 0.78
CA ALA A 78 -10.87 13.02 2.13
C ALA A 78 -11.76 12.15 3.02
N ALA A 79 -13.09 12.28 2.91
CA ALA A 79 -14.03 11.48 3.69
C ALA A 79 -14.02 10.01 3.28
N GLU A 80 -14.04 9.72 1.97
CA GLU A 80 -13.99 8.38 1.41
C GLU A 80 -12.65 7.68 1.71
N LEU A 81 -11.55 8.43 1.67
CA LEU A 81 -10.23 7.92 2.04
C LEU A 81 -10.16 7.59 3.53
N ALA A 82 -10.67 8.45 4.40
CA ALA A 82 -10.72 8.19 5.85
C ALA A 82 -11.60 6.97 6.17
N GLU A 83 -12.73 6.81 5.51
CA GLU A 83 -13.61 5.65 5.65
C GLU A 83 -12.91 4.36 5.16
N PHE A 84 -12.19 4.43 4.03
CA PHE A 84 -11.38 3.33 3.53
C PHE A 84 -10.29 2.93 4.52
N ASP A 85 -9.52 3.90 5.02
CA ASP A 85 -8.43 3.65 5.98
C ASP A 85 -8.96 3.03 7.29
N GLN A 86 -10.12 3.48 7.79
CA GLN A 86 -10.77 2.88 8.96
C GLN A 86 -11.25 1.45 8.70
N ALA A 87 -11.92 1.22 7.58
CA ALA A 87 -12.40 -0.11 7.22
C ALA A 87 -11.24 -1.07 6.91
N TRP A 88 -10.18 -0.58 6.27
CA TRP A 88 -8.94 -1.32 6.05
C TRP A 88 -8.33 -1.73 7.39
N ALA A 89 -8.15 -0.78 8.31
CA ALA A 89 -7.62 -1.07 9.64
C ALA A 89 -8.50 -2.05 10.43
N ALA A 90 -9.82 -2.00 10.27
CA ALA A 90 -10.72 -2.95 10.92
C ALA A 90 -10.60 -4.39 10.38
N LEU A 91 -10.29 -4.53 9.09
CA LEU A 91 -10.15 -5.85 8.44
C LEU A 91 -8.74 -6.44 8.56
N HIS A 92 -7.70 -5.61 8.49
CA HIS A 92 -6.30 -6.03 8.46
C HIS A 92 -5.56 -5.62 9.74
N GLY A 93 -5.96 -4.51 10.35
CA GLY A 93 -5.34 -3.95 11.52
C GLY A 93 -5.90 -4.55 12.80
N HIS A 94 -5.27 -5.58 13.29
CA HIS A 94 -5.47 -5.99 14.69
C HIS A 94 -4.59 -5.17 15.64
N GLY A 95 -4.02 -4.04 15.18
CA GLY A 95 -3.29 -3.09 16.00
C GLY A 95 -2.25 -3.74 16.91
N ARG A 96 -1.68 -4.88 16.52
CA ARG A 96 -0.67 -5.53 17.31
C ARG A 96 0.59 -4.68 17.29
N ALA A 97 0.87 -3.99 18.41
CA ALA A 97 2.13 -3.29 18.57
C ALA A 97 3.30 -4.25 18.37
N ALA A 98 4.36 -3.79 17.70
CA ALA A 98 5.59 -4.54 17.53
C ALA A 98 6.09 -5.05 18.90
N LYS A 99 6.25 -6.37 19.04
CA LYS A 99 6.56 -7.03 20.30
C LYS A 99 8.05 -7.10 20.62
N GLY A 100 8.91 -6.73 19.67
CA GLY A 100 10.35 -6.82 19.82
C GLY A 100 11.10 -5.72 19.06
N ARG A 101 12.38 -5.56 19.39
CA ARG A 101 13.25 -4.57 18.73
C ARG A 101 13.35 -4.82 17.22
N VAL A 102 13.44 -6.08 16.81
CA VAL A 102 13.56 -6.47 15.39
C VAL A 102 12.27 -6.14 14.65
N GLU A 103 11.11 -6.50 15.20
CA GLU A 103 9.81 -6.22 14.60
C GLU A 103 9.53 -4.71 14.46
N ALA A 104 9.89 -3.92 15.50
CA ALA A 104 9.78 -2.46 15.46
C ALA A 104 10.71 -1.83 14.40
N GLN A 105 11.92 -2.35 14.26
CA GLN A 105 12.89 -1.85 13.29
C GLN A 105 12.46 -2.21 11.85
N LEU A 106 11.97 -3.43 11.62
CA LEU A 106 11.41 -3.83 10.32
C LEU A 106 10.17 -2.98 9.96
N LYS A 107 9.30 -2.71 10.94
CA LYS A 107 8.14 -1.83 10.74
C LYS A 107 8.58 -0.43 10.28
N ALA A 108 9.58 0.15 10.93
CA ALA A 108 10.10 1.46 10.52
C ALA A 108 10.71 1.45 9.10
N ILE A 109 11.40 0.37 8.73
CA ILE A 109 11.96 0.18 7.38
C ILE A 109 10.83 0.12 6.33
N VAL A 110 9.78 -0.65 6.61
CA VAL A 110 8.62 -0.79 5.71
C VAL A 110 7.86 0.52 5.59
N ASP A 111 7.62 1.24 6.70
CA ASP A 111 6.94 2.54 6.69
C ASP A 111 7.70 3.58 5.86
N ASP A 112 9.02 3.56 5.93
CA ASP A 112 9.87 4.47 5.15
C ASP A 112 9.92 4.10 3.65
N ALA A 113 9.85 2.80 3.32
CA ALA A 113 9.80 2.33 1.94
C ALA A 113 8.41 2.48 1.29
N MET A 114 7.34 2.57 2.11
CA MET A 114 5.95 2.65 1.66
C MET A 114 5.24 3.89 2.26
N PRO A 115 5.70 5.11 1.96
CA PRO A 115 5.15 6.32 2.57
C PRO A 115 3.66 6.49 2.22
N GLY A 116 2.87 6.89 3.21
CA GLY A 116 1.43 7.10 3.06
C GLY A 116 0.58 5.82 3.06
N LYS A 117 1.18 4.65 3.24
CA LYS A 117 0.46 3.40 3.48
C LYS A 117 0.54 3.03 4.96
N ASN A 118 -0.60 2.68 5.54
CA ASN A 118 -0.65 2.22 6.93
C ASN A 118 -0.52 0.69 6.93
N VAL A 119 0.73 0.19 6.94
CA VAL A 119 1.03 -1.24 6.91
C VAL A 119 1.06 -1.79 8.33
N ASP A 120 0.22 -2.76 8.66
CA ASP A 120 0.29 -3.49 9.93
C ASP A 120 1.40 -4.58 9.88
N ILE A 121 1.88 -5.00 11.05
CA ILE A 121 2.94 -6.02 11.15
C ILE A 121 2.52 -7.40 10.63
N ASP A 122 1.25 -7.71 10.61
CA ASP A 122 0.69 -8.95 10.10
C ASP A 122 0.11 -8.80 8.66
N ASP A 123 0.16 -7.61 8.07
CA ASP A 123 -0.24 -7.38 6.69
C ASP A 123 0.73 -8.02 5.71
N ASN A 124 0.18 -8.62 4.65
CA ASN A 124 0.99 -9.09 3.53
C ASN A 124 1.43 -7.88 2.69
N LEU A 125 2.73 -7.68 2.55
CA LEU A 125 3.32 -6.55 1.82
C LEU A 125 2.83 -6.45 0.38
N PHE A 126 2.56 -7.58 -0.28
CA PHE A 126 2.01 -7.59 -1.64
C PHE A 126 0.57 -7.11 -1.68
N ASP A 127 -0.26 -7.53 -0.70
CA ASP A 127 -1.67 -7.15 -0.63
C ASP A 127 -1.85 -5.66 -0.33
N VAL A 128 -0.93 -5.06 0.45
CA VAL A 128 -0.89 -3.62 0.69
C VAL A 128 -0.22 -2.84 -0.45
N GLY A 129 0.20 -3.54 -1.51
CA GLY A 129 0.66 -2.95 -2.76
C GLY A 129 2.16 -2.68 -2.85
N ALA A 130 3.00 -3.46 -2.15
CA ALA A 130 4.43 -3.43 -2.39
C ALA A 130 4.75 -3.95 -3.80
N SER A 131 5.51 -3.18 -4.55
CA SER A 131 6.06 -3.59 -5.83
C SER A 131 7.37 -4.38 -5.65
N SER A 132 7.84 -5.05 -6.71
CA SER A 132 9.17 -5.68 -6.68
C SER A 132 10.28 -4.68 -6.38
N LEU A 133 10.15 -3.43 -6.85
CA LEU A 133 11.10 -2.37 -6.54
C LEU A 133 11.04 -1.98 -5.06
N THR A 134 9.84 -1.87 -4.50
CA THR A 134 9.64 -1.61 -3.07
C THR A 134 10.27 -2.70 -2.21
N LEU A 135 10.12 -3.98 -2.61
CA LEU A 135 10.75 -5.09 -1.90
C LEU A 135 12.28 -5.05 -1.96
N ILE A 136 12.86 -4.64 -3.10
CA ILE A 136 14.31 -4.43 -3.21
C ILE A 136 14.76 -3.33 -2.25
N GLN A 137 14.05 -2.21 -2.18
CA GLN A 137 14.36 -1.10 -1.25
C GLN A 137 14.26 -1.54 0.22
N ILE A 138 13.22 -2.32 0.56
CA ILE A 138 13.07 -2.90 1.90
C ILE A 138 14.25 -3.83 2.20
N HIS A 139 14.62 -4.70 1.25
CA HIS A 139 15.74 -5.62 1.40
C HIS A 139 17.06 -4.88 1.63
N GLU A 140 17.37 -3.85 0.83
CA GLU A 140 18.60 -3.05 0.99
C GLU A 140 18.69 -2.44 2.40
N LYS A 141 17.60 -1.87 2.90
CA LYS A 141 17.55 -1.31 4.26
C LYS A 141 17.65 -2.37 5.36
N ILE A 142 17.08 -3.55 5.12
CA ILE A 142 17.26 -4.69 6.04
C ILE A 142 18.72 -5.15 6.03
N ASP A 143 19.37 -5.21 4.88
CA ASP A 143 20.77 -5.63 4.76
C ASP A 143 21.74 -4.61 5.39
N GLU A 144 21.42 -3.31 5.31
CA GLU A 144 22.15 -2.27 6.05
C GLU A 144 22.06 -2.46 7.58
N ALA A 145 20.88 -2.83 8.09
CA ALA A 145 20.65 -3.02 9.52
C ALA A 145 21.11 -4.38 10.04
N TYR A 146 21.07 -5.41 9.19
CA TYR A 146 21.34 -6.81 9.49
C TYR A 146 22.07 -7.47 8.30
N PRO A 147 23.36 -7.14 8.07
CA PRO A 147 24.10 -7.59 6.88
C PRO A 147 24.08 -9.11 6.68
N GLY A 148 23.63 -9.54 5.49
CA GLY A 148 23.55 -10.95 5.10
C GLY A 148 22.55 -11.81 5.87
N ALA A 149 21.69 -11.19 6.67
CA ALA A 149 20.75 -11.94 7.52
C ALA A 149 19.51 -12.42 6.77
N VAL A 150 19.08 -11.72 5.70
CA VAL A 150 17.91 -12.03 4.89
C VAL A 150 18.26 -11.94 3.42
N ASP A 151 17.88 -12.95 2.63
CA ASP A 151 17.97 -12.90 1.18
C ASP A 151 16.70 -12.27 0.59
N LEU A 152 16.83 -11.63 -0.59
CA LEU A 152 15.68 -11.01 -1.27
C LEU A 152 14.53 -12.01 -1.48
N THR A 153 14.83 -13.27 -1.77
CA THR A 153 13.83 -14.33 -1.95
C THR A 153 13.04 -14.62 -0.67
N GLU A 154 13.64 -14.41 0.50
CA GLU A 154 12.96 -14.61 1.78
C GLU A 154 11.85 -13.58 2.04
N LEU A 155 11.86 -12.41 1.38
CA LEU A 155 10.75 -11.47 1.45
C LEU A 155 9.48 -12.01 0.75
N PHE A 156 9.66 -12.87 -0.25
CA PHE A 156 8.55 -13.56 -0.91
C PHE A 156 8.02 -14.73 -0.07
N ASP A 157 8.90 -15.43 0.65
CA ASP A 157 8.53 -16.55 1.51
C ASP A 157 7.92 -16.09 2.83
N PHE A 158 8.32 -14.92 3.32
CA PHE A 158 7.89 -14.32 4.59
C PHE A 158 7.32 -12.91 4.36
N PRO A 159 6.14 -12.80 3.71
CA PRO A 159 5.65 -11.52 3.18
C PRO A 159 5.03 -10.58 4.22
N THR A 160 5.15 -10.86 5.51
CA THR A 160 4.69 -9.98 6.60
C THR A 160 5.85 -9.56 7.51
N ILE A 161 5.74 -8.40 8.13
CA ILE A 161 6.77 -7.90 9.07
C ILE A 161 6.96 -8.89 10.21
N SER A 162 5.87 -9.48 10.74
CA SER A 162 5.96 -10.43 11.85
C SER A 162 6.64 -11.75 11.46
N MET A 163 6.44 -12.24 10.24
CA MET A 163 7.12 -13.43 9.73
C MET A 163 8.61 -13.17 9.50
N LEU A 164 8.95 -12.04 8.87
CA LEU A 164 10.33 -11.60 8.66
C LEU A 164 11.07 -11.40 9.98
N ALA A 165 10.42 -10.79 10.98
CA ALA A 165 11.02 -10.61 12.29
C ALA A 165 11.37 -11.94 12.95
N LYS A 166 10.45 -12.90 12.96
CA LYS A 166 10.70 -14.27 13.49
C LYS A 166 11.85 -14.96 12.75
N ARG A 167 11.87 -14.82 11.43
CA ARG A 167 12.92 -15.40 10.60
C ARG A 167 14.28 -14.82 10.95
N LEU A 168 14.36 -13.50 11.08
CA LEU A 168 15.55 -12.75 11.41
C LEU A 168 16.04 -13.09 12.83
N GLU A 169 15.15 -13.12 13.82
CA GLU A 169 15.45 -13.52 15.19
C GLU A 169 16.01 -14.94 15.27
N SER A 170 15.44 -15.88 14.51
CA SER A 170 15.93 -17.24 14.40
C SER A 170 17.36 -17.33 13.87
N LYS A 171 17.70 -16.49 12.86
CA LYS A 171 19.08 -16.44 12.31
C LYS A 171 20.07 -15.73 13.23
N LEU A 172 19.60 -14.75 13.98
CA LEU A 172 20.44 -14.00 14.94
C LEU A 172 20.64 -14.75 16.28
N GLY A 173 20.04 -15.93 16.44
CA GLY A 173 20.19 -16.75 17.64
C GLY A 173 19.52 -16.16 18.89
N ARG A 174 18.43 -15.40 18.69
CA ARG A 174 17.66 -14.76 19.75
C ARG A 174 16.26 -15.33 19.85
#